data_2cfe2c457ce304db79a4b32b0bc2d360
#
_entry.id   2cfe2c457ce304db79a4b32b0bc2d360
#
_cell.length_a   1.000
_cell.length_b   1.000
_cell.length_c   1.000
_cell.angle_alpha   90.00
_cell.angle_beta   90.00
_cell.angle_gamma   90.00
#
_symmetry.space_group_name_H-M   'P 1'
#
loop_
_entity.id
_entity.type
_entity.pdbx_description
1 polymer ?
#
loop_
_entity_poly.entity_id
_entity_poly.type
_entity_poly.pdbx_seq_one_letter_code
_entity_poly.pdbx_strand_id
1 'polypeptide(L)'
;MKQSLSSKLVCPVCRKSLRFEGAIADERLTNGVLQCTSRHVYQVKDEIPVLKDSKTSEKEFTWTIEFPDLKKYDRVRRKYAYYLSEDLKKADEDLKDEIVKTASDHDFVLDMATGMGTLLLKLSRQTGKNVDLMGIDVAERPLRGAKLKLKEQETYNQVSLCVMDGKHLAIKQDEVPCVTSFFGFDNIPEAKVAFREAHRILVPNGRLVFATMGLEKGSKSMVEAEKLGVGSIATDNRLTQTLEEAGFEIDKLEKRYAGEWLRNPMDLLPFEGDWFSHLLVQAHKK
;
A
#
# COMPACT_ATOMS: atom_id res chain seq x y z
N MET A 1 -1.33 8.41 15.07
CA MET A 1 -0.55 7.15 15.01
C MET A 1 -0.34 6.63 16.43
N LYS A 2 -0.44 5.32 16.65
CA LYS A 2 -0.12 4.72 17.98
C LYS A 2 1.29 5.07 18.40
N GLN A 3 1.48 5.43 19.66
CA GLN A 3 2.79 5.77 20.22
C GLN A 3 3.74 4.57 20.22
N SER A 4 3.25 3.36 20.48
CA SER A 4 4.01 2.10 20.46
C SER A 4 4.77 1.88 19.15
N LEU A 5 4.16 2.24 18.00
CA LEU A 5 4.77 2.08 16.68
C LEU A 5 5.84 3.14 16.36
N SER A 6 5.92 4.22 17.15
CA SER A 6 6.93 5.28 16.89
C SER A 6 8.37 4.79 17.04
N SER A 7 8.60 3.79 17.90
CA SER A 7 9.92 3.17 18.09
C SER A 7 10.44 2.41 16.87
N LYS A 8 9.54 2.00 15.96
CA LYS A 8 9.87 1.31 14.70
C LYS A 8 10.28 2.29 13.59
N LEU A 9 10.04 3.60 13.79
CA LEU A 9 10.28 4.62 12.77
C LEU A 9 11.73 5.12 12.76
N VAL A 10 12.16 5.48 11.55
CA VAL A 10 13.45 6.15 11.30
C VAL A 10 13.27 7.33 10.35
N CYS A 11 14.26 8.22 10.34
CA CYS A 11 14.32 9.29 9.37
C CYS A 11 14.45 8.73 7.94
N PRO A 12 13.57 9.07 6.99
CA PRO A 12 13.66 8.57 5.61
C PRO A 12 14.95 9.00 4.89
N VAL A 13 15.56 10.11 5.31
CA VAL A 13 16.77 10.65 4.69
C VAL A 13 18.05 10.02 5.24
N CYS A 14 18.21 9.93 6.57
CA CYS A 14 19.48 9.51 7.20
C CYS A 14 19.36 8.23 8.06
N ARG A 15 18.21 7.60 8.10
CA ARG A 15 17.90 6.34 8.83
C ARG A 15 18.13 6.41 10.35
N LYS A 16 18.43 7.58 10.91
CA LYS A 16 18.55 7.77 12.36
C LYS A 16 17.19 7.74 13.03
N SER A 17 17.16 7.35 14.31
CA SER A 17 15.95 7.32 15.13
C SER A 17 15.27 8.69 15.19
N LEU A 18 13.96 8.67 15.30
CA LEU A 18 13.11 9.85 15.40
C LEU A 18 12.64 10.02 16.84
N ARG A 19 12.66 11.26 17.34
CA ARG A 19 12.07 11.67 18.61
C ARG A 19 10.82 12.48 18.32
N PHE A 20 9.74 12.16 19.01
CA PHE A 20 8.49 12.94 18.92
C PHE A 20 8.48 14.05 19.95
N GLU A 21 8.05 15.24 19.53
CA GLU A 21 7.79 16.40 20.36
C GLU A 21 6.40 16.94 19.98
N GLY A 22 5.42 16.83 20.90
CA GLY A 22 4.07 17.25 20.63
C GLY A 22 3.02 16.64 21.55
N ALA A 23 1.76 16.74 21.16
CA ALA A 23 0.63 16.27 21.94
C ALA A 23 0.39 14.76 21.73
N ILE A 24 0.14 14.08 22.86
CA ILE A 24 -0.27 12.66 22.89
C ILE A 24 -1.65 12.61 23.55
N ALA A 25 -2.56 11.89 22.91
CA ALA A 25 -3.89 11.59 23.46
C ALA A 25 -4.24 10.13 23.14
N ASP A 26 -4.84 9.43 24.10
CA ASP A 26 -5.25 8.02 23.97
C ASP A 26 -4.13 7.13 23.39
N GLU A 27 -2.90 7.26 23.92
CA GLU A 27 -1.69 6.55 23.48
C GLU A 27 -1.36 6.78 21.99
N ARG A 28 -1.80 7.91 21.42
CA ARG A 28 -1.56 8.28 20.02
C ARG A 28 -0.83 9.61 19.91
N LEU A 29 0.12 9.68 18.99
CA LEU A 29 0.73 10.94 18.56
C LEU A 29 -0.32 11.71 17.75
N THR A 30 -0.73 12.89 18.21
CA THR A 30 -1.82 13.66 17.58
C THR A 30 -1.31 14.80 16.73
N ASN A 31 -0.63 15.78 17.33
CA ASN A 31 -0.04 16.92 16.63
C ASN A 31 1.34 17.22 17.20
N GLY A 32 2.30 17.51 16.34
CA GLY A 32 3.67 17.78 16.74
C GLY A 32 4.66 17.55 15.63
N VAL A 33 5.89 17.21 16.01
CA VAL A 33 6.97 16.92 15.06
C VAL A 33 7.73 15.66 15.47
N LEU A 34 8.24 14.95 14.46
CA LEU A 34 9.23 13.90 14.60
C LEU A 34 10.56 14.47 14.10
N GLN A 35 11.61 14.41 14.93
CA GLN A 35 12.91 14.95 14.60
C GLN A 35 14.01 13.92 14.80
N CYS A 36 14.96 13.83 13.87
CA CYS A 36 16.16 13.02 14.03
C CYS A 36 17.36 13.85 14.55
N THR A 37 18.41 13.15 14.99
CA THR A 37 19.65 13.80 15.48
C THR A 37 20.40 14.60 14.41
N SER A 38 20.11 14.37 13.10
CA SER A 38 20.58 15.20 11.98
C SER A 38 19.70 16.41 11.71
N ARG A 39 18.73 16.72 12.59
CA ARG A 39 17.82 17.87 12.52
C ARG A 39 16.82 17.84 11.36
N HIS A 40 16.59 16.69 10.70
CA HIS A 40 15.44 16.58 9.80
C HIS A 40 14.16 16.54 10.64
N VAL A 41 13.16 17.33 10.23
CA VAL A 41 11.89 17.52 10.96
C VAL A 41 10.73 17.11 10.08
N TYR A 42 9.80 16.35 10.66
CA TYR A 42 8.62 15.81 9.97
C TYR A 42 7.36 16.14 10.78
N GLN A 43 6.37 16.70 10.13
CA GLN A 43 5.12 17.08 10.78
C GLN A 43 4.28 15.85 11.14
N VAL A 44 3.67 15.89 12.31
CA VAL A 44 2.55 15.02 12.69
C VAL A 44 1.32 15.89 12.80
N LYS A 45 0.34 15.67 11.97
CA LYS A 45 -0.89 16.43 11.95
C LYS A 45 -2.09 15.51 11.95
N ASP A 46 -3.00 15.74 12.89
CA ASP A 46 -4.21 14.93 13.02
C ASP A 46 -3.90 13.42 13.02
N GLU A 47 -2.95 13.00 13.88
CA GLU A 47 -2.46 11.63 14.07
C GLU A 47 -1.74 11.01 12.85
N ILE A 48 -1.49 11.75 11.78
CA ILE A 48 -0.82 11.26 10.58
C ILE A 48 0.58 11.92 10.47
N PRO A 49 1.67 11.17 10.73
CA PRO A 49 3.02 11.64 10.42
C PRO A 49 3.24 11.74 8.91
N VAL A 50 4.01 12.75 8.49
CA VAL A 50 4.45 12.92 7.11
C VAL A 50 5.94 12.61 7.02
N LEU A 51 6.27 11.34 6.79
CA LEU A 51 7.64 10.81 6.78
C LEU A 51 8.11 10.51 5.35
N LYS A 52 8.27 11.57 4.56
CA LYS A 52 8.85 11.49 3.21
C LYS A 52 9.92 12.56 3.02
N ASP A 53 10.86 12.31 2.12
CA ASP A 53 11.81 13.34 1.69
C ASP A 53 11.05 14.48 1.03
N SER A 54 11.50 15.73 1.26
CA SER A 54 10.95 16.91 0.61
C SER A 54 11.09 16.87 -0.92
N LYS A 55 12.00 16.05 -1.44
CA LYS A 55 12.20 15.82 -2.86
C LYS A 55 11.21 14.82 -3.48
N THR A 56 10.53 14.02 -2.66
CA THR A 56 9.54 13.06 -3.16
C THR A 56 8.33 13.81 -3.69
N SER A 57 8.10 13.69 -4.99
CA SER A 57 6.93 14.27 -5.66
C SER A 57 5.80 13.25 -5.72
N GLU A 58 4.60 13.64 -5.28
CA GLU A 58 3.40 12.81 -5.46
C GLU A 58 3.06 12.60 -6.94
N LYS A 59 3.51 13.51 -7.82
CA LYS A 59 3.28 13.43 -9.27
C LYS A 59 4.08 12.32 -9.96
N GLU A 60 5.08 11.75 -9.29
CA GLU A 60 5.84 10.60 -9.81
C GLU A 60 5.03 9.30 -9.75
N PHE A 61 3.96 9.26 -8.96
CA PHE A 61 3.13 8.09 -8.79
C PHE A 61 1.93 8.14 -9.73
N THR A 62 1.63 7.04 -10.39
CA THR A 62 0.66 6.96 -11.49
C THR A 62 -0.78 7.25 -11.06
N TRP A 63 -1.09 7.17 -9.77
CA TRP A 63 -2.45 7.26 -9.23
C TRP A 63 -2.66 8.46 -8.30
N THR A 64 -2.26 9.64 -8.72
CA THR A 64 -2.63 10.89 -8.05
C THR A 64 -3.90 11.47 -8.64
N ILE A 65 -5.03 10.83 -8.40
CA ILE A 65 -6.31 11.41 -8.79
C ILE A 65 -6.64 12.53 -7.79
N GLU A 66 -6.60 13.75 -8.26
CA GLU A 66 -7.08 14.91 -7.52
C GLU A 66 -8.60 14.90 -7.46
N PHE A 67 -9.17 14.20 -6.48
CA PHE A 67 -10.57 14.38 -6.16
C PHE A 67 -10.72 15.56 -5.20
N PRO A 68 -11.41 16.61 -5.59
CA PRO A 68 -11.63 17.78 -4.73
C PRO A 68 -12.48 17.44 -3.50
N ASP A 69 -13.23 16.33 -3.51
CA ASP A 69 -14.16 15.92 -2.45
C ASP A 69 -14.19 14.38 -2.32
N LEU A 70 -13.94 13.87 -1.11
CA LEU A 70 -13.98 12.43 -0.79
C LEU A 70 -15.36 11.83 -1.04
N LYS A 71 -16.45 12.57 -0.79
CA LYS A 71 -17.82 12.13 -1.10
C LYS A 71 -18.03 11.98 -2.61
N LYS A 72 -17.41 12.87 -3.40
CA LYS A 72 -17.42 12.78 -4.85
C LYS A 72 -16.64 11.56 -5.33
N TYR A 73 -15.48 11.28 -4.73
CA TYR A 73 -14.70 10.07 -5.01
C TYR A 73 -15.53 8.80 -4.76
N ASP A 74 -16.14 8.65 -3.58
CA ASP A 74 -16.95 7.46 -3.26
C ASP A 74 -18.19 7.33 -4.17
N ARG A 75 -18.79 8.45 -4.59
CA ARG A 75 -19.90 8.46 -5.54
C ARG A 75 -19.44 7.97 -6.92
N VAL A 76 -18.31 8.49 -7.38
CA VAL A 76 -17.71 8.13 -8.66
C VAL A 76 -17.31 6.66 -8.64
N ARG A 77 -16.61 6.19 -7.58
CA ARG A 77 -16.23 4.78 -7.41
C ARG A 77 -17.44 3.84 -7.42
N ARG A 78 -18.54 4.18 -6.72
CA ARG A 78 -19.77 3.39 -6.74
C ARG A 78 -20.42 3.35 -8.14
N LYS A 79 -20.36 4.45 -8.87
CA LYS A 79 -20.85 4.51 -10.25
C LYS A 79 -20.02 3.59 -11.17
N TYR A 80 -18.72 3.51 -10.99
CA TYR A 80 -17.83 2.68 -11.81
C TYR A 80 -17.80 1.23 -11.39
N ALA A 81 -18.03 0.91 -10.12
CA ALA A 81 -18.25 -0.47 -9.68
C ALA A 81 -19.42 -1.15 -10.41
N TYR A 82 -20.33 -0.36 -10.98
CA TYR A 82 -21.41 -0.85 -11.85
C TYR A 82 -20.90 -1.47 -13.16
N TYR A 83 -19.77 -0.99 -13.68
CA TYR A 83 -19.18 -1.50 -14.94
C TYR A 83 -18.29 -2.73 -14.74
N LEU A 84 -17.92 -3.07 -13.51
CA LEU A 84 -17.18 -4.28 -13.21
C LEU A 84 -18.13 -5.49 -13.30
N SER A 85 -17.68 -6.57 -13.96
CA SER A 85 -18.42 -7.83 -13.94
C SER A 85 -18.55 -8.40 -12.53
N GLU A 86 -19.58 -9.20 -12.28
CA GLU A 86 -19.74 -9.86 -10.97
C GLU A 86 -18.58 -10.82 -10.68
N ASP A 87 -18.02 -11.48 -11.70
CA ASP A 87 -16.86 -12.36 -11.54
C ASP A 87 -15.62 -11.58 -11.12
N LEU A 88 -15.40 -10.38 -11.67
CA LEU A 88 -14.29 -9.52 -11.27
C LEU A 88 -14.45 -9.03 -9.84
N LYS A 89 -15.66 -8.60 -9.46
CA LYS A 89 -15.96 -8.19 -8.07
C LYS A 89 -15.72 -9.32 -7.09
N LYS A 90 -16.15 -10.53 -7.44
CA LYS A 90 -15.93 -11.72 -6.62
C LYS A 90 -14.43 -12.04 -6.50
N ALA A 91 -13.70 -12.00 -7.61
CA ALA A 91 -12.25 -12.21 -7.59
C ALA A 91 -11.52 -11.20 -6.70
N ASP A 92 -11.94 -9.93 -6.73
CA ASP A 92 -11.38 -8.88 -5.86
C ASP A 92 -11.67 -9.14 -4.37
N GLU A 93 -12.86 -9.63 -4.04
CA GLU A 93 -13.18 -10.00 -2.66
C GLU A 93 -12.38 -11.24 -2.22
N ASP A 94 -12.30 -12.28 -3.07
CA ASP A 94 -11.53 -13.49 -2.81
C ASP A 94 -10.03 -13.17 -2.60
N LEU A 95 -9.46 -12.26 -3.40
CA LEU A 95 -8.08 -11.77 -3.24
C LEU A 95 -7.87 -11.10 -1.87
N LYS A 96 -8.77 -10.20 -1.48
CA LYS A 96 -8.70 -9.53 -0.17
C LYS A 96 -8.85 -10.54 0.98
N ASP A 97 -9.71 -11.53 0.86
CA ASP A 97 -9.88 -12.58 1.88
C ASP A 97 -8.60 -13.41 2.06
N GLU A 98 -7.95 -13.79 0.97
CA GLU A 98 -6.67 -14.51 1.04
C GLU A 98 -5.55 -13.67 1.66
N ILE A 99 -5.48 -12.38 1.31
CA ILE A 99 -4.49 -11.46 1.91
C ILE A 99 -4.75 -11.33 3.41
N VAL A 100 -6.01 -11.11 3.83
CA VAL A 100 -6.39 -10.98 5.23
C VAL A 100 -6.10 -12.25 6.01
N LYS A 101 -6.40 -13.42 5.43
CA LYS A 101 -6.11 -14.72 6.04
C LYS A 101 -4.62 -14.86 6.36
N THR A 102 -3.74 -14.58 5.41
CA THR A 102 -2.29 -14.64 5.63
C THR A 102 -1.83 -13.60 6.65
N ALA A 103 -2.37 -12.38 6.58
CA ALA A 103 -2.01 -11.30 7.48
C ALA A 103 -2.44 -11.53 8.93
N SER A 104 -3.55 -12.26 9.16
CA SER A 104 -4.13 -12.50 10.49
C SER A 104 -3.26 -13.35 11.40
N ASP A 105 -2.25 -14.04 10.86
CA ASP A 105 -1.31 -14.86 11.64
C ASP A 105 -0.20 -14.01 12.29
N HIS A 106 -0.21 -12.68 12.08
CA HIS A 106 0.84 -11.77 12.53
C HIS A 106 0.31 -10.71 13.50
N ASP A 107 1.15 -10.26 14.41
CA ASP A 107 0.83 -9.24 15.42
C ASP A 107 0.99 -7.79 14.89
N PHE A 108 1.74 -7.61 13.81
CA PHE A 108 1.88 -6.33 13.11
C PHE A 108 1.82 -6.51 11.60
N VAL A 109 0.97 -5.72 10.93
CA VAL A 109 0.81 -5.73 9.48
C VAL A 109 0.98 -4.32 8.92
N LEU A 110 1.83 -4.20 7.91
CA LEU A 110 2.01 -2.96 7.14
C LEU A 110 1.31 -3.10 5.78
N ASP A 111 0.32 -2.26 5.51
CA ASP A 111 -0.35 -2.16 4.21
C ASP A 111 0.28 -1.04 3.38
N MET A 112 0.99 -1.40 2.31
CA MET A 112 1.72 -0.48 1.42
C MET A 112 0.82 0.05 0.30
N ALA A 113 0.95 1.36 0.03
CA ALA A 113 0.12 2.07 -0.93
C ALA A 113 -1.38 1.84 -0.65
N THR A 114 -1.75 2.05 0.63
CA THR A 114 -3.09 1.72 1.15
C THR A 114 -4.20 2.58 0.53
N GLY A 115 -3.88 3.71 -0.08
CA GLY A 115 -4.81 4.62 -0.72
C GLY A 115 -5.95 5.03 0.22
N MET A 116 -7.18 4.81 -0.22
CA MET A 116 -8.40 5.07 0.57
C MET A 116 -8.72 3.98 1.60
N GLY A 117 -7.79 3.06 1.86
CA GLY A 117 -7.87 2.06 2.93
C GLY A 117 -8.82 0.90 2.65
N THR A 118 -9.01 0.49 1.41
CA THR A 118 -9.96 -0.58 1.07
C THR A 118 -9.56 -1.92 1.70
N LEU A 119 -8.30 -2.34 1.56
CA LEU A 119 -7.79 -3.54 2.22
C LEU A 119 -7.65 -3.32 3.72
N LEU A 120 -7.11 -2.18 4.13
CA LEU A 120 -6.87 -1.85 5.53
C LEU A 120 -8.18 -1.88 6.36
N LEU A 121 -9.29 -1.43 5.79
CA LEU A 121 -10.60 -1.55 6.42
C LEU A 121 -11.03 -3.02 6.60
N LYS A 122 -10.79 -3.88 5.62
CA LYS A 122 -11.10 -5.30 5.71
C LYS A 122 -10.20 -5.99 6.75
N LEU A 123 -8.90 -5.70 6.75
CA LEU A 123 -7.95 -6.13 7.78
C LEU A 123 -8.44 -5.72 9.18
N SER A 124 -8.79 -4.45 9.38
CA SER A 124 -9.22 -3.94 10.69
C SER A 124 -10.51 -4.55 11.24
N ARG A 125 -11.32 -5.16 10.40
CA ARG A 125 -12.56 -5.87 10.78
C ARG A 125 -12.36 -7.35 11.06
N GLN A 126 -11.41 -7.98 10.37
CA GLN A 126 -11.27 -9.42 10.34
C GLN A 126 -10.04 -9.92 11.13
N THR A 127 -9.04 -9.08 11.36
CA THR A 127 -7.92 -9.42 12.26
C THR A 127 -8.30 -9.23 13.72
N GLY A 128 -7.60 -9.95 14.61
CA GLY A 128 -7.81 -9.82 16.06
C GLY A 128 -7.51 -8.39 16.56
N LYS A 129 -8.14 -7.99 17.67
CA LYS A 129 -7.94 -6.65 18.28
C LYS A 129 -6.50 -6.38 18.73
N ASN A 130 -5.70 -7.42 18.88
CA ASN A 130 -4.28 -7.33 19.28
C ASN A 130 -3.32 -7.16 18.11
N VAL A 131 -3.83 -7.13 16.87
CA VAL A 131 -3.03 -6.91 15.68
C VAL A 131 -2.87 -5.41 15.47
N ASP A 132 -1.64 -4.93 15.43
CA ASP A 132 -1.32 -3.57 15.04
C ASP A 132 -1.33 -3.45 13.51
N LEU A 133 -2.11 -2.53 12.97
CA LEU A 133 -2.19 -2.25 11.55
C LEU A 133 -1.57 -0.89 11.24
N MET A 134 -0.73 -0.82 10.22
CA MET A 134 -0.22 0.45 9.70
C MET A 134 -0.50 0.53 8.20
N GLY A 135 -1.24 1.56 7.78
CA GLY A 135 -1.41 1.89 6.38
C GLY A 135 -0.49 3.04 5.96
N ILE A 136 0.22 2.87 4.87
CA ILE A 136 1.08 3.92 4.32
C ILE A 136 0.71 4.26 2.88
N ASP A 137 0.86 5.53 2.55
CA ASP A 137 0.69 6.03 1.18
C ASP A 137 1.58 7.27 0.99
N VAL A 138 2.01 7.54 -0.24
CA VAL A 138 2.80 8.74 -0.55
C VAL A 138 1.94 10.00 -0.51
N ALA A 139 0.65 9.86 -0.80
CA ALA A 139 -0.33 10.94 -0.82
C ALA A 139 -1.08 11.04 0.52
N GLU A 140 -1.07 12.21 1.13
CA GLU A 140 -1.75 12.47 2.41
C GLU A 140 -3.28 12.40 2.29
N ARG A 141 -3.82 12.86 1.19
CA ARG A 141 -5.27 13.00 1.01
C ARG A 141 -6.05 11.68 1.03
N PRO A 142 -5.64 10.61 0.33
CA PRO A 142 -6.26 9.31 0.46
C PRO A 142 -6.25 8.78 1.89
N LEU A 143 -5.15 8.95 2.62
CA LEU A 143 -5.03 8.53 4.03
C LEU A 143 -6.03 9.25 4.95
N ARG A 144 -6.30 10.53 4.70
CA ARG A 144 -7.36 11.25 5.45
C ARG A 144 -8.73 10.63 5.19
N GLY A 145 -8.99 10.21 3.95
CA GLY A 145 -10.20 9.48 3.59
C GLY A 145 -10.29 8.10 4.25
N ALA A 146 -9.20 7.35 4.26
CA ALA A 146 -9.11 6.09 4.97
C ALA A 146 -9.40 6.26 6.47
N LYS A 147 -8.81 7.29 7.12
CA LYS A 147 -9.05 7.61 8.53
C LYS A 147 -10.53 7.84 8.82
N LEU A 148 -11.23 8.63 7.99
CA LEU A 148 -12.66 8.88 8.17
C LEU A 148 -13.47 7.59 8.09
N LYS A 149 -13.22 6.74 7.08
CA LYS A 149 -13.90 5.45 6.93
C LYS A 149 -13.66 4.51 8.11
N LEU A 150 -12.40 4.42 8.57
CA LEU A 150 -12.04 3.58 9.72
C LEU A 150 -12.70 4.07 11.02
N LYS A 151 -12.83 5.40 11.21
CA LYS A 151 -13.55 5.98 12.35
C LYS A 151 -15.06 5.73 12.28
N GLU A 152 -15.68 5.90 11.11
CA GLU A 152 -17.10 5.59 10.87
C GLU A 152 -17.45 4.12 11.14
N GLN A 153 -16.46 3.22 10.97
CA GLN A 153 -16.61 1.79 11.21
C GLN A 153 -16.10 1.34 12.58
N GLU A 154 -15.71 2.27 13.45
CA GLU A 154 -15.20 2.04 14.81
C GLU A 154 -13.96 1.10 14.88
N THR A 155 -13.20 1.01 13.79
CA THR A 155 -12.02 0.12 13.68
C THR A 155 -10.69 0.89 13.73
N TYR A 156 -10.72 2.21 13.87
CA TYR A 156 -9.51 3.04 13.82
C TYR A 156 -8.54 2.82 14.97
N ASN A 157 -8.99 2.31 16.11
CA ASN A 157 -8.17 2.17 17.32
C ASN A 157 -6.95 1.26 17.13
N GLN A 158 -7.04 0.24 16.30
CA GLN A 158 -5.92 -0.66 15.98
C GLN A 158 -5.10 -0.21 14.76
N VAL A 159 -5.49 0.88 14.09
CA VAL A 159 -4.87 1.34 12.85
C VAL A 159 -4.03 2.59 13.09
N SER A 160 -2.84 2.62 12.51
CA SER A 160 -2.00 3.81 12.34
C SER A 160 -1.88 4.14 10.86
N LEU A 161 -1.88 5.43 10.53
CA LEU A 161 -1.67 5.90 9.16
C LEU A 161 -0.42 6.78 9.12
N CYS A 162 0.36 6.67 8.04
CA CYS A 162 1.55 7.48 7.86
C CYS A 162 1.80 7.80 6.38
N VAL A 163 2.11 9.03 6.07
CA VAL A 163 2.57 9.41 4.73
C VAL A 163 4.01 8.96 4.57
N MET A 164 4.26 8.01 3.66
CA MET A 164 5.59 7.49 3.34
C MET A 164 5.71 7.20 1.85
N ASP A 165 6.91 7.35 1.32
CA ASP A 165 7.28 6.84 0.00
C ASP A 165 7.60 5.35 0.09
N GLY A 166 6.89 4.51 -0.67
CA GLY A 166 7.12 3.06 -0.73
C GLY A 166 8.53 2.68 -1.21
N LYS A 167 9.22 3.57 -1.91
CA LYS A 167 10.61 3.41 -2.35
C LYS A 167 11.64 3.80 -1.26
N HIS A 168 11.21 4.47 -0.18
CA HIS A 168 12.07 4.97 0.91
C HIS A 168 11.35 4.89 2.25
N LEU A 169 11.03 3.67 2.69
CA LEU A 169 10.24 3.45 3.89
C LEU A 169 10.94 3.96 5.14
N ALA A 170 10.28 4.82 5.91
CA ALA A 170 10.76 5.37 7.16
C ALA A 170 10.58 4.38 8.33
N ILE A 171 10.87 3.11 8.11
CA ILE A 171 10.78 2.01 9.08
C ILE A 171 12.15 1.37 9.22
N LYS A 172 12.50 0.95 10.43
CA LYS A 172 13.74 0.22 10.70
C LYS A 172 13.78 -1.10 9.91
N GLN A 173 14.98 -1.63 9.74
CA GLN A 173 15.19 -2.97 9.19
C GLN A 173 14.64 -4.02 10.17
N ASP A 174 14.11 -5.13 9.62
CA ASP A 174 13.69 -6.32 10.39
C ASP A 174 12.64 -6.03 11.49
N GLU A 175 11.69 -5.14 11.23
CA GLU A 175 10.66 -4.72 12.20
C GLU A 175 9.25 -5.17 11.87
N VAL A 176 8.99 -5.59 10.63
CA VAL A 176 7.64 -5.87 10.13
C VAL A 176 7.49 -7.37 9.83
N PRO A 177 6.61 -8.11 10.50
CA PRO A 177 6.41 -9.52 10.19
C PRO A 177 5.58 -9.77 8.93
N CYS A 178 4.69 -8.85 8.56
CA CYS A 178 3.86 -9.01 7.36
C CYS A 178 3.65 -7.68 6.63
N VAL A 179 3.90 -7.68 5.32
CA VAL A 179 3.59 -6.57 4.41
C VAL A 179 2.48 -7.00 3.48
N THR A 180 1.46 -6.15 3.33
CA THR A 180 0.34 -6.34 2.41
C THR A 180 0.25 -5.21 1.40
N SER A 181 -0.44 -5.45 0.28
CA SER A 181 -0.86 -4.41 -0.66
C SER A 181 -2.01 -4.92 -1.53
N PHE A 182 -2.93 -4.04 -1.89
CA PHE A 182 -4.02 -4.37 -2.80
C PHE A 182 -4.01 -3.43 -4.00
N PHE A 183 -3.44 -3.90 -5.12
CA PHE A 183 -3.19 -3.11 -6.33
C PHE A 183 -2.40 -1.80 -6.08
N GLY A 184 -1.49 -1.83 -5.11
CA GLY A 184 -0.67 -0.67 -4.75
C GLY A 184 0.66 -0.64 -5.48
N PHE A 185 1.34 -1.78 -5.61
CA PHE A 185 2.63 -1.86 -6.31
C PHE A 185 2.53 -1.50 -7.79
N ASP A 186 1.37 -1.74 -8.42
CA ASP A 186 1.08 -1.37 -9.81
C ASP A 186 1.17 0.15 -10.06
N ASN A 187 1.12 0.94 -9.00
CA ASN A 187 1.12 2.40 -9.04
C ASN A 187 2.44 3.01 -8.57
N ILE A 188 3.44 2.18 -8.26
CA ILE A 188 4.76 2.64 -7.83
C ILE A 188 5.75 2.47 -8.99
N PRO A 189 6.18 3.56 -9.65
CA PRO A 189 7.25 3.50 -10.63
C PRO A 189 8.51 2.87 -10.02
N GLU A 190 9.23 2.06 -10.80
CA GLU A 190 10.39 1.32 -10.30
C GLU A 190 10.05 0.39 -9.11
N ALA A 191 8.95 -0.37 -9.21
CA ALA A 191 8.44 -1.24 -8.15
C ALA A 191 9.52 -2.14 -7.49
N LYS A 192 10.59 -2.48 -8.22
CA LYS A 192 11.75 -3.19 -7.68
C LYS A 192 12.38 -2.50 -6.47
N VAL A 193 12.42 -1.15 -6.47
CA VAL A 193 12.94 -0.38 -5.33
C VAL A 193 12.01 -0.52 -4.13
N ALA A 194 10.70 -0.46 -4.37
CA ALA A 194 9.70 -0.66 -3.32
C ALA A 194 9.74 -2.09 -2.73
N PHE A 195 9.94 -3.11 -3.57
CA PHE A 195 10.13 -4.49 -3.08
C PHE A 195 11.41 -4.66 -2.26
N ARG A 196 12.51 -4.02 -2.63
CA ARG A 196 13.74 -4.03 -1.82
C ARG A 196 13.53 -3.35 -0.46
N GLU A 197 12.78 -2.27 -0.41
CA GLU A 197 12.42 -1.62 0.86
C GLU A 197 11.47 -2.50 1.69
N ALA A 198 10.48 -3.16 1.07
CA ALA A 198 9.64 -4.13 1.75
C ALA A 198 10.47 -5.30 2.31
N HIS A 199 11.41 -5.83 1.51
CA HIS A 199 12.34 -6.85 1.96
C HIS A 199 13.22 -6.38 3.13
N ARG A 200 13.73 -5.16 3.07
CA ARG A 200 14.59 -4.59 4.13
C ARG A 200 13.86 -4.51 5.47
N ILE A 201 12.59 -4.07 5.48
CA ILE A 201 11.83 -3.89 6.71
C ILE A 201 11.23 -5.18 7.28
N LEU A 202 11.02 -6.19 6.43
CA LEU A 202 10.51 -7.49 6.88
C LEU A 202 11.52 -8.19 7.79
N VAL A 203 11.02 -8.82 8.85
CA VAL A 203 11.80 -9.75 9.68
C VAL A 203 12.26 -10.96 8.85
N PRO A 204 13.31 -11.72 9.26
CA PRO A 204 13.64 -12.99 8.61
C PRO A 204 12.42 -13.90 8.53
N ASN A 205 12.16 -14.50 7.38
CA ASN A 205 10.95 -15.27 7.04
C ASN A 205 9.63 -14.45 7.09
N GLY A 206 9.71 -13.12 7.18
CA GLY A 206 8.55 -12.23 7.14
C GLY A 206 7.81 -12.33 5.80
N ARG A 207 6.50 -12.14 5.83
CA ARG A 207 5.61 -12.38 4.70
C ARG A 207 5.34 -11.12 3.90
N LEU A 208 5.36 -11.28 2.56
CA LEU A 208 4.83 -10.30 1.60
C LEU A 208 3.64 -10.94 0.90
N VAL A 209 2.46 -10.37 1.06
CA VAL A 209 1.25 -10.87 0.41
C VAL A 209 0.49 -9.71 -0.24
N PHE A 210 0.23 -9.80 -1.54
CA PHE A 210 -0.41 -8.71 -2.26
C PHE A 210 -1.19 -9.18 -3.49
N ALA A 211 -2.11 -8.33 -3.94
CA ALA A 211 -2.74 -8.44 -5.23
C ALA A 211 -2.11 -7.43 -6.20
N THR A 212 -1.93 -7.85 -7.45
CA THR A 212 -1.38 -7.03 -8.54
C THR A 212 -2.05 -7.36 -9.87
N MET A 213 -1.85 -6.51 -10.85
CA MET A 213 -2.43 -6.67 -12.19
C MET A 213 -1.39 -7.18 -13.18
N GLY A 214 -1.75 -8.23 -13.92
CA GLY A 214 -1.01 -8.67 -15.10
C GLY A 214 -1.60 -8.06 -16.37
N LEU A 215 -0.77 -7.61 -17.30
CA LEU A 215 -1.15 -7.06 -18.60
C LEU A 215 -0.72 -7.99 -19.72
N GLU A 216 -1.48 -8.02 -20.81
CA GLU A 216 -1.13 -8.81 -21.99
C GLU A 216 0.09 -8.21 -22.70
N LYS A 217 1.03 -9.07 -23.06
CA LYS A 217 2.24 -8.67 -23.78
C LYS A 217 1.87 -8.07 -25.14
N GLY A 218 2.38 -6.87 -25.42
CA GLY A 218 2.15 -6.17 -26.68
C GLY A 218 0.82 -5.38 -26.74
N SER A 219 0.02 -5.41 -25.66
CA SER A 219 -1.18 -4.57 -25.57
C SER A 219 -0.82 -3.08 -25.45
N LYS A 220 -1.80 -2.20 -25.70
CA LYS A 220 -1.64 -0.75 -25.50
C LYS A 220 -1.36 -0.44 -24.02
N SER A 221 -2.01 -1.14 -23.12
CA SER A 221 -1.78 -1.04 -21.66
C SER A 221 -0.36 -1.37 -21.28
N MET A 222 0.23 -2.41 -21.88
CA MET A 222 1.63 -2.77 -21.61
C MET A 222 2.61 -1.69 -22.10
N VAL A 223 2.35 -1.12 -23.29
CA VAL A 223 3.18 -0.01 -23.82
C VAL A 223 3.11 1.22 -22.91
N GLU A 224 1.94 1.54 -22.38
CA GLU A 224 1.79 2.66 -21.45
C GLU A 224 2.39 2.38 -20.07
N ALA A 225 2.24 1.15 -19.55
CA ALA A 225 2.89 0.73 -18.31
C ALA A 225 4.43 0.87 -18.37
N GLU A 226 5.04 0.59 -19.50
CA GLU A 226 6.47 0.81 -19.75
C GLU A 226 6.85 2.30 -19.63
N LYS A 227 6.07 3.18 -20.28
CA LYS A 227 6.30 4.64 -20.23
C LYS A 227 6.14 5.21 -18.82
N LEU A 228 5.20 4.67 -18.05
CA LEU A 228 4.93 5.07 -16.67
C LEU A 228 5.93 4.45 -15.67
N GLY A 229 6.83 3.58 -16.12
CA GLY A 229 7.82 2.91 -15.27
C GLY A 229 7.25 1.80 -14.38
N VAL A 230 6.01 1.34 -14.63
CA VAL A 230 5.38 0.23 -13.89
C VAL A 230 5.40 -1.11 -14.64
N GLY A 231 5.93 -1.14 -15.84
CA GLY A 231 6.01 -2.34 -16.69
C GLY A 231 6.86 -3.49 -16.11
N SER A 232 7.68 -3.23 -15.09
CA SER A 232 8.56 -4.25 -14.49
C SER A 232 7.81 -5.35 -13.73
N ILE A 233 6.54 -5.17 -13.40
CA ILE A 233 5.70 -6.14 -12.70
C ILE A 233 4.44 -6.50 -13.48
N ALA A 234 4.28 -5.96 -14.69
CA ALA A 234 3.06 -6.08 -15.47
C ALA A 234 2.88 -7.45 -16.16
N THR A 235 3.79 -8.43 -15.99
CA THR A 235 3.62 -9.82 -16.43
C THR A 235 4.17 -10.78 -15.40
N ASP A 236 3.65 -12.01 -15.35
CA ASP A 236 4.03 -13.05 -14.38
C ASP A 236 5.56 -13.25 -14.36
N ASN A 237 6.21 -13.37 -15.51
CA ASN A 237 7.65 -13.56 -15.59
C ASN A 237 8.45 -12.37 -15.05
N ARG A 238 8.05 -11.14 -15.40
CA ARG A 238 8.73 -9.93 -14.92
C ARG A 238 8.52 -9.73 -13.43
N LEU A 239 7.32 -10.01 -12.94
CA LEU A 239 6.99 -9.95 -11.53
C LEU A 239 7.83 -10.93 -10.73
N THR A 240 7.90 -12.21 -11.19
CA THR A 240 8.75 -13.25 -10.58
C THR A 240 10.19 -12.78 -10.52
N GLN A 241 10.76 -12.39 -11.65
CA GLN A 241 12.15 -11.92 -11.70
C GLN A 241 12.38 -10.72 -10.77
N THR A 242 11.46 -9.75 -10.74
CA THR A 242 11.59 -8.54 -9.93
C THR A 242 11.58 -8.86 -8.43
N LEU A 243 10.75 -9.82 -7.99
CA LEU A 243 10.69 -10.28 -6.61
C LEU A 243 11.94 -11.04 -6.20
N GLU A 244 12.39 -12.00 -7.03
CA GLU A 244 13.62 -12.77 -6.79
C GLU A 244 14.86 -11.86 -6.69
N GLU A 245 14.98 -10.87 -7.59
CA GLU A 245 16.04 -9.86 -7.57
C GLU A 245 15.95 -8.90 -6.39
N ALA A 246 14.79 -8.78 -5.75
CA ALA A 246 14.59 -8.05 -4.50
C ALA A 246 14.89 -8.88 -3.25
N GLY A 247 15.16 -10.20 -3.39
CA GLY A 247 15.53 -11.12 -2.31
C GLY A 247 14.38 -11.98 -1.78
N PHE A 248 13.24 -11.99 -2.44
CA PHE A 248 12.09 -12.82 -2.03
C PHE A 248 12.15 -14.23 -2.58
N GLU A 249 11.64 -15.19 -1.82
CA GLU A 249 11.21 -16.49 -2.31
C GLU A 249 9.70 -16.50 -2.49
N ILE A 250 9.23 -16.93 -3.67
CA ILE A 250 7.80 -16.91 -4.00
C ILE A 250 7.19 -18.23 -3.59
N ASP A 251 6.26 -18.20 -2.64
CA ASP A 251 5.50 -19.37 -2.19
C ASP A 251 4.31 -19.64 -3.11
N LYS A 252 3.69 -18.56 -3.64
CA LYS A 252 2.49 -18.64 -4.47
C LYS A 252 2.42 -17.46 -5.43
N LEU A 253 2.15 -17.75 -6.70
CA LEU A 253 1.74 -16.79 -7.71
C LEU A 253 0.55 -17.40 -8.45
N GLU A 254 -0.62 -16.82 -8.26
CA GLU A 254 -1.87 -17.40 -8.74
C GLU A 254 -2.74 -16.36 -9.45
N LYS A 255 -3.19 -16.73 -10.64
CA LYS A 255 -4.16 -15.94 -11.40
C LYS A 255 -5.57 -16.21 -10.87
N ARG A 256 -6.22 -15.19 -10.35
CA ARG A 256 -7.57 -15.25 -9.78
C ARG A 256 -8.65 -14.79 -10.75
N TYR A 257 -8.27 -13.95 -11.70
CA TYR A 257 -9.18 -13.47 -12.75
C TYR A 257 -8.36 -13.19 -14.01
N ALA A 258 -8.99 -13.36 -15.17
CA ALA A 258 -8.50 -12.85 -16.44
C ALA A 258 -9.69 -12.50 -17.34
N GLY A 259 -9.60 -11.39 -18.05
CA GLY A 259 -10.66 -10.93 -18.91
C GLY A 259 -10.28 -9.69 -19.71
N GLU A 260 -11.19 -9.25 -20.56
CA GLU A 260 -11.09 -7.99 -21.26
C GLU A 260 -11.48 -6.84 -20.33
N TRP A 261 -10.71 -5.75 -20.34
CA TRP A 261 -11.02 -4.56 -19.55
C TRP A 261 -12.17 -3.78 -20.17
N LEU A 262 -13.26 -3.73 -19.45
CA LEU A 262 -14.38 -2.86 -19.80
C LEU A 262 -14.08 -1.44 -19.29
N ARG A 263 -14.62 -0.44 -19.97
CA ARG A 263 -14.36 0.97 -19.69
C ARG A 263 -14.47 1.31 -18.20
N ASN A 264 -13.37 1.75 -17.61
CA ASN A 264 -13.35 2.35 -16.29
C ASN A 264 -12.53 3.66 -16.33
N PRO A 265 -13.20 4.83 -16.36
CA PRO A 265 -12.50 6.11 -16.47
C PRO A 265 -11.78 6.54 -15.18
N MET A 266 -11.77 5.70 -14.15
CA MET A 266 -11.06 5.94 -12.89
C MET A 266 -9.62 5.44 -12.92
N ASP A 267 -9.33 4.46 -13.77
CA ASP A 267 -8.01 3.82 -13.81
C ASP A 267 -7.25 4.30 -15.06
N LEU A 268 -5.94 4.52 -14.88
CA LEU A 268 -5.05 4.83 -16.00
C LEU A 268 -4.80 3.60 -16.87
N LEU A 269 -4.79 2.43 -16.25
CA LEU A 269 -4.57 1.13 -16.86
C LEU A 269 -5.52 0.10 -16.22
N PRO A 270 -5.97 -0.92 -16.98
CA PRO A 270 -5.76 -1.15 -18.42
C PRO A 270 -6.60 -0.23 -19.31
N PHE A 271 -6.26 -0.17 -20.60
CA PHE A 271 -7.13 0.46 -21.61
C PHE A 271 -8.31 -0.45 -21.99
N GLU A 272 -9.42 0.17 -22.35
CA GLU A 272 -10.62 -0.52 -22.84
C GLU A 272 -10.26 -1.46 -24.00
N GLY A 273 -10.70 -2.70 -23.92
CA GLY A 273 -10.46 -3.76 -24.89
C GLY A 273 -9.17 -4.55 -24.70
N ASP A 274 -8.27 -4.11 -23.81
CA ASP A 274 -7.05 -4.89 -23.51
C ASP A 274 -7.34 -6.00 -22.48
N TRP A 275 -6.68 -7.14 -22.66
CA TRP A 275 -6.73 -8.24 -21.69
C TRP A 275 -5.84 -7.97 -20.49
N PHE A 276 -6.37 -8.32 -19.32
CA PHE A 276 -5.67 -8.21 -18.05
C PHE A 276 -5.93 -9.42 -17.16
N SER A 277 -5.18 -9.53 -16.09
CA SER A 277 -5.41 -10.53 -15.06
C SER A 277 -5.19 -9.94 -13.67
N HIS A 278 -5.91 -10.47 -12.66
CA HIS A 278 -5.63 -10.23 -11.26
C HIS A 278 -4.85 -11.40 -10.69
N LEU A 279 -3.73 -11.10 -10.05
CA LEU A 279 -2.78 -12.06 -9.51
C LEU A 279 -2.75 -11.94 -7.99
N LEU A 280 -2.73 -13.08 -7.30
CA LEU A 280 -2.33 -13.18 -5.90
C LEU A 280 -0.87 -13.59 -5.83
N VAL A 281 -0.10 -12.85 -5.04
CA VAL A 281 1.30 -13.17 -4.74
C VAL A 281 1.46 -13.38 -3.24
N GLN A 282 2.10 -14.48 -2.88
CA GLN A 282 2.59 -14.74 -1.53
C GLN A 282 4.08 -15.08 -1.64
N ALA A 283 4.88 -14.39 -0.87
CA ALA A 283 6.33 -14.56 -0.85
C ALA A 283 6.85 -14.33 0.57
N HIS A 284 8.07 -14.76 0.84
CA HIS A 284 8.73 -14.49 2.11
C HIS A 284 10.16 -13.98 1.91
N LYS A 285 10.67 -13.29 2.91
CA LYS A 285 12.05 -12.84 2.97
C LYS A 285 12.97 -14.03 3.21
N LYS A 286 13.94 -14.25 2.31
CA LYS A 286 15.05 -15.19 2.52
C LYS A 286 15.96 -14.77 3.66
#